data_8b99c10ae27d3b831602444d3b49f307
#
_entry.id   8b99c10ae27d3b831602444d3b49f307
#
_cell.length_a   1.000
_cell.length_b   1.000
_cell.length_c   1.000
_cell.angle_alpha   90.00
_cell.angle_beta   90.00
_cell.angle_gamma   90.00
#
_symmetry.space_group_name_H-M   'P 1'
#
loop_
_entity.id
_entity.type
_entity.pdbx_description
1 polymer ?
#
loop_
_entity_poly.entity_id
_entity_poly.type
_entity_poly.pdbx_seq_one_letter_code
_entity_poly.pdbx_strand_id
1 'polypeptide(L)'
;MVAGDEVVGEGWHERAGSPHAEVAALEAAGDRARGGTLYVTLEPCAHYGRTPPCVDAIVAAGIARVVVGAPDPNPKTDGQGFARLRQARVDVELLDGEPARRARRQNEDWRTWIAAGRPFVTYKAAVTLDGRVVVPESRWVTGEESRRRVHELRATSDAVAVGMGTVRADAPRLDARDVEASSQPRRLAFGTGPLPEGSELELVSGPLDETLKRLAAEGVQSLLLEGGPTLASSFLREGLVDKLLLFVAPTLAGSGRRWVDELGASLTLAGLEAERVGDDLLLTGYIREP
;
A
#
# COMPACT_ATOMS: atom_id res chain seq x y z
N MET A 1 0.17 -20.47 12.27
CA MET A 1 -0.20 -21.87 12.51
C MET A 1 -0.30 -22.12 14.00
N VAL A 2 -1.44 -22.60 14.49
CA VAL A 2 -1.73 -22.79 15.91
C VAL A 2 -2.16 -24.25 16.15
N ALA A 3 -1.60 -24.89 17.17
CA ALA A 3 -1.99 -26.21 17.64
C ALA A 3 -2.37 -26.12 19.13
N GLY A 4 -3.63 -26.41 19.47
CA GLY A 4 -4.18 -26.03 20.77
C GLY A 4 -4.11 -24.51 20.97
N ASP A 5 -3.43 -24.08 22.05
CA ASP A 5 -3.22 -22.66 22.38
C ASP A 5 -1.79 -22.16 22.02
N GLU A 6 -1.00 -22.98 21.33
CA GLU A 6 0.40 -22.65 21.00
C GLU A 6 0.56 -22.26 19.52
N VAL A 7 1.31 -21.17 19.25
CA VAL A 7 1.78 -20.86 17.90
C VAL A 7 2.96 -21.80 17.58
N VAL A 8 2.75 -22.69 16.62
CA VAL A 8 3.71 -23.74 16.26
C VAL A 8 4.48 -23.47 14.98
N GLY A 9 4.05 -22.47 14.18
CA GLY A 9 4.73 -22.05 12.96
C GLY A 9 4.20 -20.73 12.46
N GLU A 10 5.08 -19.93 11.88
CA GLU A 10 4.78 -18.65 11.25
C GLU A 10 5.50 -18.57 9.90
N GLY A 11 4.95 -17.81 8.97
CA GLY A 11 5.54 -17.61 7.67
C GLY A 11 4.97 -16.41 6.94
N TRP A 12 5.76 -15.88 6.03
CA TRP A 12 5.38 -14.79 5.13
C TRP A 12 5.95 -15.04 3.74
N HIS A 13 5.37 -14.41 2.73
CA HIS A 13 5.85 -14.47 1.37
C HIS A 13 6.96 -13.43 1.17
N GLU A 14 8.20 -13.86 0.95
CA GLU A 14 9.35 -12.96 0.85
C GLU A 14 9.45 -12.25 -0.49
N ARG A 15 9.22 -12.98 -1.58
CA ARG A 15 9.35 -12.47 -2.95
C ARG A 15 8.67 -13.39 -3.96
N ALA A 16 8.34 -12.86 -5.11
CA ALA A 16 7.73 -13.62 -6.20
C ALA A 16 8.55 -14.87 -6.58
N GLY A 17 7.93 -16.06 -6.45
CA GLY A 17 8.54 -17.35 -6.72
C GLY A 17 9.10 -18.07 -5.48
N SER A 18 9.19 -17.41 -4.31
CA SER A 18 9.44 -18.08 -3.02
C SER A 18 8.16 -18.80 -2.54
N PRO A 19 8.26 -19.69 -1.54
CA PRO A 19 7.09 -20.30 -0.91
C PRO A 19 6.10 -19.24 -0.44
N HIS A 20 4.81 -19.52 -0.55
CA HIS A 20 3.77 -18.68 0.03
C HIS A 20 3.79 -18.81 1.57
N ALA A 21 3.22 -17.82 2.25
CA ALA A 21 3.19 -17.72 3.71
C ALA A 21 2.66 -19.01 4.38
N GLU A 22 1.63 -19.63 3.80
CA GLU A 22 1.03 -20.87 4.29
C GLU A 22 2.05 -22.01 4.29
N VAL A 23 2.79 -22.17 3.19
CA VAL A 23 3.80 -23.21 3.05
C VAL A 23 4.94 -23.01 4.04
N ALA A 24 5.45 -21.77 4.15
CA ALA A 24 6.48 -21.42 5.11
C ALA A 24 6.05 -21.70 6.57
N ALA A 25 4.82 -21.34 6.92
CA ALA A 25 4.26 -21.60 8.26
C ALA A 25 4.08 -23.09 8.55
N LEU A 26 3.67 -23.88 7.53
CA LEU A 26 3.53 -25.32 7.65
C LEU A 26 4.90 -26.03 7.80
N GLU A 27 5.90 -25.60 7.03
CA GLU A 27 7.28 -26.11 7.14
C GLU A 27 7.86 -25.82 8.55
N ALA A 28 7.64 -24.60 9.07
CA ALA A 28 8.08 -24.24 10.43
C ALA A 28 7.37 -25.07 11.51
N ALA A 29 6.09 -25.38 11.32
CA ALA A 29 5.32 -26.20 12.26
C ALA A 29 5.70 -27.68 12.24
N GLY A 30 6.07 -28.21 11.07
CA GLY A 30 6.33 -29.64 10.86
C GLY A 30 5.14 -30.51 11.28
N ASP A 31 5.39 -31.64 11.92
CA ASP A 31 4.35 -32.59 12.37
C ASP A 31 3.35 -32.00 13.37
N ARG A 32 3.71 -30.90 14.04
CA ARG A 32 2.80 -30.18 14.98
C ARG A 32 1.65 -29.47 14.28
N ALA A 33 1.71 -29.32 12.96
CA ALA A 33 0.64 -28.70 12.19
C ALA A 33 -0.63 -29.56 12.15
N ARG A 34 -0.50 -30.89 12.25
CA ARG A 34 -1.61 -31.83 12.06
C ARG A 34 -2.74 -31.58 13.07
N GLY A 35 -3.96 -31.46 12.55
CA GLY A 35 -5.16 -31.18 13.36
C GLY A 35 -5.27 -29.75 13.89
N GLY A 36 -4.33 -28.90 13.58
CA GLY A 36 -4.30 -27.51 14.03
C GLY A 36 -5.09 -26.55 13.16
N THR A 37 -5.04 -25.25 13.53
CA THR A 37 -5.69 -24.13 12.83
C THR A 37 -4.66 -23.26 12.14
N LEU A 38 -4.82 -23.02 10.84
CA LEU A 38 -4.00 -22.08 10.06
C LEU A 38 -4.74 -20.76 9.92
N TYR A 39 -4.13 -19.68 10.37
CA TYR A 39 -4.62 -18.30 10.17
C TYR A 39 -3.87 -17.68 9.01
N VAL A 40 -4.59 -17.16 8.03
CA VAL A 40 -4.02 -16.54 6.82
C VAL A 40 -4.68 -15.20 6.54
N THR A 41 -3.92 -14.25 6.03
CA THR A 41 -4.43 -12.91 5.68
C THR A 41 -5.22 -12.92 4.37
N LEU A 42 -4.96 -13.89 3.48
CA LEU A 42 -5.56 -14.00 2.15
C LEU A 42 -6.02 -15.44 1.90
N GLU A 43 -7.05 -15.61 1.08
CA GLU A 43 -7.51 -16.91 0.60
C GLU A 43 -6.37 -17.74 0.01
N PRO A 44 -6.14 -18.98 0.49
CA PRO A 44 -5.11 -19.87 -0.06
C PRO A 44 -5.34 -20.18 -1.53
N CYS A 45 -4.30 -20.02 -2.35
CA CYS A 45 -4.40 -20.26 -3.78
C CYS A 45 -4.72 -21.74 -4.13
N ALA A 46 -5.58 -21.93 -5.15
CA ALA A 46 -6.02 -23.22 -5.63
C ALA A 46 -5.51 -23.57 -7.04
N HIS A 47 -4.71 -22.71 -7.65
CA HIS A 47 -4.16 -22.88 -9.00
C HIS A 47 -2.64 -22.99 -8.97
N TYR A 48 -2.07 -23.59 -10.01
CA TYR A 48 -0.64 -23.61 -10.25
C TYR A 48 -0.20 -22.25 -10.81
N GLY A 49 0.66 -21.57 -10.07
CA GLY A 49 1.32 -20.36 -10.49
C GLY A 49 2.83 -20.62 -10.68
N ARG A 50 3.66 -19.76 -10.09
CA ARG A 50 5.11 -20.02 -9.96
C ARG A 50 5.42 -21.08 -8.91
N THR A 51 4.48 -21.31 -8.00
CA THR A 51 4.53 -22.32 -6.94
C THR A 51 3.29 -23.22 -7.03
N PRO A 52 3.33 -24.43 -6.44
CA PRO A 52 2.16 -25.29 -6.30
C PRO A 52 1.06 -24.61 -5.47
N PRO A 53 -0.22 -25.06 -5.59
CA PRO A 53 -1.33 -24.51 -4.82
C PRO A 53 -1.15 -24.69 -3.31
N CYS A 54 -1.36 -23.62 -2.52
CA CYS A 54 -1.30 -23.70 -1.06
C CYS A 54 -2.34 -24.65 -0.47
N VAL A 55 -3.51 -24.78 -1.11
CA VAL A 55 -4.56 -25.71 -0.65
C VAL A 55 -4.06 -27.17 -0.62
N ASP A 56 -3.18 -27.56 -1.53
CA ASP A 56 -2.64 -28.93 -1.57
C ASP A 56 -1.70 -29.17 -0.38
N ALA A 57 -0.85 -28.21 -0.04
CA ALA A 57 0.04 -28.27 1.13
C ALA A 57 -0.75 -28.29 2.44
N ILE A 58 -1.81 -27.47 2.55
CA ILE A 58 -2.70 -27.41 3.72
C ILE A 58 -3.38 -28.78 3.94
N VAL A 59 -3.92 -29.36 2.89
CA VAL A 59 -4.59 -30.67 2.96
C VAL A 59 -3.59 -31.79 3.31
N ALA A 60 -2.41 -31.79 2.68
CA ALA A 60 -1.37 -32.79 2.93
C ALA A 60 -0.84 -32.71 4.38
N ALA A 61 -0.74 -31.53 4.96
CA ALA A 61 -0.35 -31.31 6.36
C ALA A 61 -1.42 -31.77 7.37
N GLY A 62 -2.64 -32.07 6.90
CA GLY A 62 -3.74 -32.53 7.75
C GLY A 62 -4.30 -31.43 8.66
N ILE A 63 -4.35 -30.20 8.17
CA ILE A 63 -4.95 -29.05 8.88
C ILE A 63 -6.43 -29.28 9.08
N ALA A 64 -6.94 -29.03 10.29
CA ALA A 64 -8.35 -29.19 10.61
C ALA A 64 -9.18 -27.94 10.25
N ARG A 65 -8.62 -26.74 10.43
CA ARG A 65 -9.32 -25.48 10.20
C ARG A 65 -8.41 -24.42 9.58
N VAL A 66 -8.99 -23.62 8.68
CA VAL A 66 -8.34 -22.42 8.09
C VAL A 66 -9.20 -21.20 8.37
N VAL A 67 -8.62 -20.19 9.00
CA VAL A 67 -9.24 -18.90 9.28
C VAL A 67 -8.64 -17.87 8.33
N VAL A 68 -9.46 -17.29 7.48
CA VAL A 68 -9.04 -16.44 6.37
C VAL A 68 -9.44 -14.99 6.63
N GLY A 69 -8.48 -14.08 6.55
CA GLY A 69 -8.69 -12.64 6.75
C GLY A 69 -9.48 -11.97 5.63
N ALA A 70 -9.18 -12.33 4.38
CA ALA A 70 -9.85 -11.75 3.20
C ALA A 70 -9.91 -12.73 2.03
N PRO A 71 -10.97 -12.67 1.18
CA PRO A 71 -10.99 -13.40 -0.08
C PRO A 71 -9.94 -12.83 -1.05
N ASP A 72 -9.43 -13.67 -1.93
CA ASP A 72 -8.52 -13.27 -2.99
C ASP A 72 -9.32 -12.56 -4.12
N PRO A 73 -9.01 -11.30 -4.48
CA PRO A 73 -9.68 -10.60 -5.58
C PRO A 73 -9.25 -11.12 -6.97
N ASN A 74 -8.28 -12.02 -7.05
CA ASN A 74 -7.80 -12.58 -8.31
C ASN A 74 -8.85 -13.53 -8.89
N PRO A 75 -9.37 -13.30 -10.12
CA PRO A 75 -10.36 -14.20 -10.74
C PRO A 75 -9.90 -15.65 -10.90
N LYS A 76 -8.59 -15.91 -10.84
CA LYS A 76 -8.03 -17.26 -10.89
C LYS A 76 -8.18 -18.01 -9.56
N THR A 77 -8.36 -17.30 -8.47
CA THR A 77 -8.54 -17.87 -7.11
C THR A 77 -10.01 -17.78 -6.69
N ASP A 78 -10.58 -16.62 -6.63
CA ASP A 78 -11.97 -16.22 -6.37
C ASP A 78 -12.89 -17.35 -5.82
N GLY A 79 -12.71 -17.69 -4.55
CA GLY A 79 -13.48 -18.73 -3.85
C GLY A 79 -13.08 -20.18 -4.16
N GLN A 80 -12.17 -20.44 -5.10
CA GLN A 80 -11.74 -21.80 -5.44
C GLN A 80 -10.92 -22.43 -4.30
N GLY A 81 -10.14 -21.62 -3.57
CA GLY A 81 -9.43 -22.06 -2.38
C GLY A 81 -10.38 -22.55 -1.30
N PHE A 82 -11.41 -21.78 -1.01
CA PHE A 82 -12.46 -22.15 -0.05
C PHE A 82 -13.17 -23.43 -0.48
N ALA A 83 -13.55 -23.56 -1.75
CA ALA A 83 -14.26 -24.73 -2.27
C ALA A 83 -13.42 -26.00 -2.13
N ARG A 84 -12.13 -25.96 -2.51
CA ARG A 84 -11.23 -27.12 -2.42
C ARG A 84 -10.93 -27.53 -0.98
N LEU A 85 -10.71 -26.58 -0.07
CA LEU A 85 -10.52 -26.87 1.36
C LEU A 85 -11.74 -27.54 1.96
N ARG A 86 -12.97 -27.03 1.68
CA ARG A 86 -14.22 -27.64 2.17
C ARG A 86 -14.44 -29.04 1.59
N GLN A 87 -14.12 -29.27 0.32
CA GLN A 87 -14.17 -30.61 -0.29
C GLN A 87 -13.24 -31.61 0.42
N ALA A 88 -12.08 -31.13 0.87
CA ALA A 88 -11.13 -31.89 1.65
C ALA A 88 -11.51 -32.02 3.14
N ARG A 89 -12.70 -31.54 3.54
CA ARG A 89 -13.24 -31.55 4.92
C ARG A 89 -12.41 -30.70 5.90
N VAL A 90 -11.72 -29.69 5.39
CA VAL A 90 -11.11 -28.63 6.22
C VAL A 90 -12.21 -27.62 6.57
N ASP A 91 -12.34 -27.28 7.85
CA ASP A 91 -13.24 -26.19 8.28
C ASP A 91 -12.68 -24.84 7.81
N VAL A 92 -13.52 -24.01 7.16
CA VAL A 92 -13.09 -22.73 6.59
C VAL A 92 -13.96 -21.62 7.10
N GLU A 93 -13.33 -20.71 7.86
CA GLU A 93 -13.92 -19.48 8.36
C GLU A 93 -13.36 -18.29 7.63
N LEU A 94 -14.23 -17.40 7.15
CA LEU A 94 -13.87 -16.07 6.66
C LEU A 94 -14.16 -15.05 7.75
N LEU A 95 -13.14 -14.26 8.12
CA LEU A 95 -13.28 -13.20 9.12
C LEU A 95 -14.12 -12.04 8.57
N ASP A 96 -14.70 -11.28 9.48
CA ASP A 96 -15.36 -10.01 9.22
C ASP A 96 -14.83 -8.91 10.16
N GLY A 97 -15.43 -7.72 10.09
CA GLY A 97 -15.10 -6.59 10.95
C GLY A 97 -13.65 -6.12 10.85
N GLU A 98 -13.07 -5.73 11.99
CA GLU A 98 -11.73 -5.16 12.06
C GLU A 98 -10.59 -6.11 11.64
N PRO A 99 -10.58 -7.40 12.05
CA PRO A 99 -9.54 -8.32 11.59
C PRO A 99 -9.51 -8.49 10.06
N ALA A 100 -10.68 -8.55 9.43
CA ALA A 100 -10.79 -8.63 7.98
C ALA A 100 -10.28 -7.34 7.30
N ARG A 101 -10.61 -6.16 7.84
CA ARG A 101 -10.07 -4.88 7.34
C ARG A 101 -8.54 -4.84 7.42
N ARG A 102 -7.97 -5.22 8.55
CA ARG A 102 -6.50 -5.27 8.72
C ARG A 102 -5.84 -6.22 7.73
N ALA A 103 -6.42 -7.39 7.49
CA ALA A 103 -5.91 -8.34 6.50
C ALA A 103 -5.95 -7.77 5.08
N ARG A 104 -7.03 -7.06 4.69
CA ARG A 104 -7.11 -6.38 3.39
C ARG A 104 -6.07 -5.27 3.27
N ARG A 105 -5.92 -4.41 4.29
CA ARG A 105 -4.94 -3.32 4.31
C ARG A 105 -3.49 -3.81 4.23
N GLN A 106 -3.19 -4.99 4.77
CA GLN A 106 -1.86 -5.59 4.65
C GLN A 106 -1.45 -5.90 3.21
N ASN A 107 -2.43 -6.17 2.34
CA ASN A 107 -2.21 -6.49 0.92
C ASN A 107 -2.84 -5.44 -0.01
N GLU A 108 -3.00 -4.18 0.45
CA GLU A 108 -3.78 -3.14 -0.24
C GLU A 108 -3.26 -2.84 -1.65
N ASP A 109 -1.94 -2.79 -1.83
CA ASP A 109 -1.30 -2.51 -3.11
C ASP A 109 -1.62 -3.59 -4.14
N TRP A 110 -1.33 -4.84 -3.79
CA TRP A 110 -1.58 -5.99 -4.63
C TRP A 110 -3.07 -6.19 -4.93
N ARG A 111 -3.95 -6.02 -3.93
CA ARG A 111 -5.40 -6.14 -4.11
C ARG A 111 -5.94 -5.14 -5.11
N THR A 112 -5.53 -3.88 -5.01
CA THR A 112 -5.93 -2.83 -5.95
C THR A 112 -5.36 -3.09 -7.34
N TRP A 113 -4.10 -3.49 -7.43
CA TRP A 113 -3.44 -3.82 -8.70
C TRP A 113 -4.18 -4.94 -9.44
N ILE A 114 -4.58 -6.00 -8.74
CA ILE A 114 -5.35 -7.12 -9.33
C ILE A 114 -6.78 -6.72 -9.69
N ALA A 115 -7.49 -6.04 -8.77
CA ALA A 115 -8.91 -5.76 -8.94
C ALA A 115 -9.20 -4.59 -9.91
N ALA A 116 -8.36 -3.54 -9.86
CA ALA A 116 -8.56 -2.31 -10.63
C ALA A 116 -7.61 -2.15 -11.82
N GLY A 117 -6.58 -3.00 -11.95
CA GLY A 117 -5.58 -2.90 -13.03
C GLY A 117 -4.75 -1.62 -12.99
N ARG A 118 -4.61 -1.01 -11.81
CA ARG A 118 -3.82 0.19 -11.55
C ARG A 118 -3.08 0.09 -10.21
N PRO A 119 -2.02 0.88 -9.98
CA PRO A 119 -1.40 0.96 -8.67
C PRO A 119 -2.37 1.44 -7.60
N PHE A 120 -2.16 1.00 -6.36
CA PHE A 120 -2.70 1.65 -5.18
C PHE A 120 -2.02 3.00 -4.98
N VAL A 121 -2.80 4.06 -4.89
CA VAL A 121 -2.27 5.43 -4.80
C VAL A 121 -2.42 5.97 -3.39
N THR A 122 -1.29 6.16 -2.72
CA THR A 122 -1.21 6.86 -1.44
C THR A 122 -0.84 8.32 -1.67
N TYR A 123 -1.74 9.25 -1.39
CA TYR A 123 -1.40 10.67 -1.40
C TYR A 123 -0.82 11.08 -0.07
N LYS A 124 0.43 11.53 -0.07
CA LYS A 124 1.13 12.09 1.10
C LYS A 124 1.24 13.60 0.95
N ALA A 125 0.81 14.32 1.99
CA ALA A 125 1.07 15.75 2.12
C ALA A 125 1.68 16.10 3.48
N ALA A 126 2.46 17.19 3.52
CA ALA A 126 2.95 17.81 4.75
C ALA A 126 2.37 19.22 4.83
N VAL A 127 1.69 19.53 5.91
CA VAL A 127 0.93 20.77 6.06
C VAL A 127 1.12 21.40 7.44
N THR A 128 0.92 22.68 7.51
CA THR A 128 0.72 23.39 8.78
C THR A 128 -0.67 23.11 9.35
N LEU A 129 -0.90 23.44 10.61
CA LEU A 129 -2.19 23.25 11.29
C LEU A 129 -3.34 24.03 10.59
N ASP A 130 -3.04 25.13 9.91
CA ASP A 130 -3.98 25.88 9.06
C ASP A 130 -3.98 25.42 7.58
N GLY A 131 -3.40 24.25 7.28
CA GLY A 131 -3.50 23.56 5.99
C GLY A 131 -2.64 24.13 4.86
N ARG A 132 -1.48 24.71 5.18
CA ARG A 132 -0.54 25.26 4.18
C ARG A 132 0.60 24.30 3.91
N VAL A 133 1.05 24.25 2.66
CA VAL A 133 2.19 23.41 2.23
C VAL A 133 3.52 24.14 2.22
N VAL A 134 3.53 25.41 2.65
CA VAL A 134 4.73 26.25 2.72
C VAL A 134 4.69 27.06 4.01
N VAL A 135 5.83 27.17 4.67
CA VAL A 135 6.08 28.09 5.79
C VAL A 135 7.08 29.15 5.30
N PRO A 136 6.76 30.45 5.35
CA PRO A 136 7.58 31.51 4.74
C PRO A 136 9.04 31.52 5.19
N GLU A 137 9.30 31.25 6.46
CA GLU A 137 10.63 31.32 7.08
C GLU A 137 11.36 29.97 7.14
N SER A 138 10.77 28.91 6.56
CA SER A 138 11.34 27.56 6.66
C SER A 138 11.29 26.83 5.33
N ARG A 139 12.36 26.11 5.03
CA ARG A 139 12.37 25.16 3.91
C ARG A 139 11.42 23.99 4.14
N TRP A 140 11.20 23.61 5.40
CA TRP A 140 10.46 22.41 5.78
C TRP A 140 9.22 22.79 6.57
N VAL A 141 8.11 22.12 6.25
CA VAL A 141 6.85 22.26 7.00
C VAL A 141 6.88 21.40 8.26
N THR A 142 7.41 20.18 8.15
CA THR A 142 7.39 19.14 9.21
C THR A 142 8.77 18.86 9.76
N GLY A 143 8.81 18.24 10.94
CA GLY A 143 10.02 17.85 11.67
C GLY A 143 10.84 16.75 10.99
N GLU A 144 11.98 16.40 11.60
CA GLU A 144 12.94 15.45 11.06
C GLU A 144 12.38 14.01 11.03
N GLU A 145 11.69 13.62 12.10
CA GLU A 145 11.06 12.30 12.23
C GLU A 145 10.01 12.07 11.13
N SER A 146 9.20 13.08 10.84
CA SER A 146 8.24 13.03 9.74
C SER A 146 8.93 12.88 8.38
N ARG A 147 10.04 13.60 8.16
CA ARG A 147 10.81 13.46 6.92
C ARG A 147 11.45 12.07 6.79
N ARG A 148 11.97 11.50 7.90
CA ARG A 148 12.48 10.12 7.92
C ARG A 148 11.37 9.14 7.57
N ARG A 149 10.17 9.30 8.16
CA ARG A 149 9.00 8.48 7.84
C ARG A 149 8.63 8.53 6.35
N VAL A 150 8.77 9.70 5.71
CA VAL A 150 8.57 9.83 4.25
C VAL A 150 9.62 9.05 3.47
N HIS A 151 10.88 9.01 3.90
CA HIS A 151 11.90 8.17 3.26
C HIS A 151 11.63 6.66 3.42
N GLU A 152 11.08 6.24 4.56
CA GLU A 152 10.62 4.85 4.78
C GLU A 152 9.45 4.51 3.82
N LEU A 153 8.48 5.43 3.64
CA LEU A 153 7.39 5.26 2.68
C LEU A 153 7.92 5.14 1.23
N ARG A 154 8.90 5.95 0.84
CA ARG A 154 9.54 5.83 -0.48
C ARG A 154 10.27 4.49 -0.66
N ALA A 155 10.94 4.01 0.39
CA ALA A 155 11.68 2.75 0.38
C ALA A 155 10.77 1.52 0.17
N THR A 156 9.50 1.63 0.55
CA THR A 156 8.50 0.56 0.42
C THR A 156 7.55 0.73 -0.76
N SER A 157 7.66 1.83 -1.52
CA SER A 157 6.81 2.08 -2.70
C SER A 157 7.53 1.69 -3.99
N ASP A 158 6.78 1.15 -4.98
CA ASP A 158 7.33 0.85 -6.30
C ASP A 158 7.64 2.14 -7.10
N ALA A 159 6.81 3.17 -6.89
CA ALA A 159 7.01 4.46 -7.53
C ALA A 159 6.66 5.63 -6.61
N VAL A 160 7.35 6.75 -6.81
CA VAL A 160 7.08 8.04 -6.15
C VAL A 160 6.84 9.09 -7.22
N ALA A 161 5.79 9.90 -7.07
CA ALA A 161 5.37 10.86 -8.08
C ALA A 161 5.19 12.28 -7.56
N VAL A 162 5.59 13.24 -8.40
CA VAL A 162 5.31 14.68 -8.23
C VAL A 162 4.83 15.29 -9.54
N GLY A 163 4.25 16.48 -9.47
CA GLY A 163 3.91 17.25 -10.67
C GLY A 163 5.11 18.10 -11.16
N MET A 164 5.13 18.42 -12.47
CA MET A 164 6.15 19.29 -13.05
C MET A 164 6.24 20.68 -12.37
N GLY A 165 5.18 21.16 -11.72
CA GLY A 165 5.24 22.37 -10.90
C GLY A 165 6.18 22.21 -9.70
N THR A 166 6.12 21.07 -9.00
CA THR A 166 7.03 20.73 -7.90
C THR A 166 8.46 20.53 -8.41
N VAL A 167 8.62 19.87 -9.56
CA VAL A 167 9.96 19.67 -10.18
C VAL A 167 10.65 21.01 -10.44
N ARG A 168 9.92 22.00 -11.00
CA ARG A 168 10.46 23.33 -11.30
C ARG A 168 10.75 24.17 -10.05
N ALA A 169 9.95 23.99 -9.00
CA ALA A 169 10.10 24.75 -7.77
C ALA A 169 11.25 24.23 -6.88
N ASP A 170 11.35 22.90 -6.73
CA ASP A 170 12.12 22.28 -5.66
C ASP A 170 13.24 21.36 -6.18
N ALA A 171 13.27 21.01 -7.48
CA ALA A 171 14.17 20.01 -8.07
C ALA A 171 14.33 18.76 -7.17
N PRO A 172 13.23 18.07 -6.83
CA PRO A 172 13.24 17.02 -5.81
C PRO A 172 13.92 15.77 -6.31
N ARG A 173 14.68 15.09 -5.46
CA ARG A 173 15.33 13.81 -5.80
C ARG A 173 14.39 12.62 -5.76
N LEU A 174 13.39 12.62 -4.88
CA LEU A 174 12.40 11.56 -4.64
C LEU A 174 13.00 10.17 -4.28
N ASP A 175 14.27 10.13 -3.94
CA ASP A 175 14.96 8.92 -3.51
C ASP A 175 14.60 8.52 -2.07
N ALA A 176 14.74 7.25 -1.77
CA ALA A 176 14.79 6.74 -0.39
C ALA A 176 16.26 6.85 0.07
N ARG A 177 16.51 7.64 1.11
CA ARG A 177 17.84 7.82 1.72
C ARG A 177 17.73 7.88 3.23
N ASP A 178 18.84 7.61 3.90
CA ASP A 178 18.95 7.60 5.37
C ASP A 178 18.02 6.58 6.06
N VAL A 179 17.56 5.57 5.28
CA VAL A 179 16.72 4.45 5.72
C VAL A 179 17.16 3.17 4.99
N GLU A 180 16.83 2.02 5.55
CA GLU A 180 17.01 0.75 4.85
C GLU A 180 16.06 0.66 3.66
N ALA A 181 16.60 0.38 2.47
CA ALA A 181 15.85 0.20 1.25
C ALA A 181 16.43 -0.95 0.43
N SER A 182 15.61 -1.93 0.10
CA SER A 182 16.01 -3.05 -0.77
C SER A 182 16.20 -2.62 -2.23
N SER A 183 15.49 -1.56 -2.65
CA SER A 183 15.57 -0.94 -3.98
C SER A 183 15.15 0.51 -3.91
N GLN A 184 15.52 1.29 -4.93
CA GLN A 184 14.99 2.64 -5.08
C GLN A 184 13.66 2.61 -5.85
N PRO A 185 12.67 3.44 -5.47
CA PRO A 185 11.43 3.56 -6.23
C PRO A 185 11.68 4.18 -7.59
N ARG A 186 10.82 3.91 -8.57
CA ARG A 186 10.74 4.72 -9.79
C ARG A 186 10.33 6.14 -9.41
N ARG A 187 10.97 7.14 -10.02
CA ARG A 187 10.80 8.55 -9.66
C ARG A 187 10.14 9.29 -10.80
N LEU A 188 8.85 9.62 -10.64
CA LEU A 188 7.98 10.07 -11.71
C LEU A 188 7.66 11.57 -11.61
N ALA A 189 7.75 12.26 -12.75
CA ALA A 189 7.32 13.65 -12.91
C ALA A 189 6.11 13.70 -13.84
N PHE A 190 4.93 13.98 -13.29
CA PHE A 190 3.69 14.09 -14.06
C PHE A 190 3.54 15.47 -14.69
N GLY A 191 3.35 15.51 -16.01
CA GLY A 191 3.10 16.72 -16.77
C GLY A 191 3.88 16.78 -18.07
N THR A 192 4.17 18.00 -18.54
CA THR A 192 4.83 18.26 -19.83
C THR A 192 5.97 19.26 -19.68
N GLY A 193 6.88 19.26 -20.67
CA GLY A 193 8.03 20.12 -20.73
C GLY A 193 9.34 19.41 -20.32
N PRO A 194 10.48 20.08 -20.48
CA PRO A 194 11.77 19.47 -20.17
C PRO A 194 11.95 19.29 -18.66
N LEU A 195 12.59 18.20 -18.28
CA LEU A 195 13.13 18.01 -16.94
C LEU A 195 14.40 18.87 -16.78
N PRO A 196 14.72 19.30 -15.54
CA PRO A 196 16.01 19.95 -15.27
C PRO A 196 17.20 19.08 -15.70
N GLU A 197 18.27 19.70 -16.13
CA GLU A 197 19.52 19.00 -16.48
C GLU A 197 20.02 18.18 -15.27
N GLY A 198 20.43 16.94 -15.52
CA GLY A 198 20.85 16.01 -14.47
C GLY A 198 19.71 15.43 -13.62
N SER A 199 18.46 15.69 -13.97
CA SER A 199 17.32 15.06 -13.28
C SER A 199 17.26 13.56 -13.56
N GLU A 200 17.12 12.77 -12.52
CA GLU A 200 16.91 11.32 -12.58
C GLU A 200 15.42 10.94 -12.57
N LEU A 201 14.53 11.90 -12.77
CA LEU A 201 13.09 11.68 -12.83
C LEU A 201 12.68 11.20 -14.23
N GLU A 202 11.69 10.34 -14.26
CA GLU A 202 11.02 9.88 -15.47
C GLU A 202 9.81 10.79 -15.76
N LEU A 203 9.79 11.42 -16.93
CA LEU A 203 8.66 12.26 -17.35
C LEU A 203 7.49 11.37 -17.77
N VAL A 204 6.33 11.62 -17.18
CA VAL A 204 5.10 10.87 -17.44
C VAL A 204 4.01 11.86 -17.84
N SER A 205 3.36 11.60 -18.99
CA SER A 205 2.31 12.46 -19.54
C SER A 205 1.13 11.64 -20.08
N GLY A 206 -0.02 12.30 -20.23
CA GLY A 206 -1.27 11.71 -20.70
C GLY A 206 -2.36 11.71 -19.63
N PRO A 207 -3.55 11.16 -19.94
CA PRO A 207 -4.63 10.99 -18.99
C PRO A 207 -4.17 10.17 -17.78
N LEU A 208 -4.60 10.57 -16.56
CA LEU A 208 -4.08 9.95 -15.32
C LEU A 208 -4.43 8.46 -15.23
N ASP A 209 -5.67 8.10 -15.53
CA ASP A 209 -6.13 6.70 -15.47
C ASP A 209 -5.36 5.79 -16.45
N GLU A 210 -5.17 6.23 -17.70
CA GLU A 210 -4.40 5.48 -18.70
C GLU A 210 -2.93 5.34 -18.28
N THR A 211 -2.37 6.40 -17.71
CA THR A 211 -1.00 6.40 -17.19
C THR A 211 -0.84 5.41 -16.05
N LEU A 212 -1.77 5.39 -15.09
CA LEU A 212 -1.73 4.41 -14.00
C LEU A 212 -1.86 2.97 -14.50
N LYS A 213 -2.74 2.71 -15.48
CA LYS A 213 -2.86 1.38 -16.10
C LYS A 213 -1.58 0.94 -16.80
N ARG A 214 -0.90 1.86 -17.49
CA ARG A 214 0.41 1.58 -18.09
C ARG A 214 1.46 1.23 -17.02
N LEU A 215 1.54 2.02 -15.95
CA LEU A 215 2.44 1.74 -14.84
C LEU A 215 2.17 0.37 -14.21
N ALA A 216 0.88 0.02 -14.04
CA ALA A 216 0.49 -1.31 -13.53
C ALA A 216 0.93 -2.44 -14.47
N ALA A 217 0.81 -2.25 -15.78
CA ALA A 217 1.28 -3.23 -16.78
C ALA A 217 2.81 -3.40 -16.75
N GLU A 218 3.53 -2.38 -16.31
CA GLU A 218 4.99 -2.38 -16.10
C GLU A 218 5.39 -2.94 -14.72
N GLY A 219 4.41 -3.40 -13.91
CA GLY A 219 4.62 -4.05 -12.60
C GLY A 219 4.58 -3.12 -11.40
N VAL A 220 4.22 -1.83 -11.54
CA VAL A 220 4.03 -0.91 -10.43
C VAL A 220 2.72 -1.24 -9.71
N GLN A 221 2.78 -1.66 -8.46
CA GLN A 221 1.63 -1.99 -7.62
C GLN A 221 1.29 -0.85 -6.64
N SER A 222 2.30 -0.10 -6.20
CA SER A 222 2.16 1.01 -5.26
C SER A 222 2.73 2.32 -5.81
N LEU A 223 1.98 3.42 -5.63
CA LEU A 223 2.39 4.77 -6.01
C LEU A 223 2.25 5.73 -4.82
N LEU A 224 3.38 6.26 -4.35
CA LEU A 224 3.39 7.36 -3.38
C LEU A 224 3.31 8.70 -4.14
N LEU A 225 2.16 9.35 -4.07
CA LEU A 225 1.94 10.67 -4.66
C LEU A 225 2.37 11.75 -3.66
N GLU A 226 3.48 12.41 -3.93
CA GLU A 226 3.98 13.58 -3.19
C GLU A 226 3.78 14.88 -3.97
N GLY A 227 2.83 14.86 -4.89
CA GLY A 227 2.53 15.98 -5.76
C GLY A 227 2.05 17.21 -5.03
N GLY A 228 2.35 18.38 -5.60
CA GLY A 228 1.75 19.63 -5.14
C GLY A 228 0.22 19.63 -5.35
N PRO A 229 -0.47 20.64 -4.77
CA PRO A 229 -1.95 20.67 -4.71
C PRO A 229 -2.66 20.41 -6.05
N THR A 230 -2.13 20.94 -7.13
CA THR A 230 -2.77 20.81 -8.47
C THR A 230 -2.82 19.37 -8.96
N LEU A 231 -1.69 18.63 -8.89
CA LEU A 231 -1.65 17.24 -9.30
C LEU A 231 -2.50 16.38 -8.35
N ALA A 232 -2.33 16.57 -7.04
CA ALA A 232 -3.09 15.83 -6.03
C ALA A 232 -4.61 16.03 -6.20
N SER A 233 -5.04 17.26 -6.44
CA SER A 233 -6.46 17.56 -6.66
C SER A 233 -7.00 16.95 -7.97
N SER A 234 -6.16 16.81 -8.99
CA SER A 234 -6.56 16.09 -10.21
C SER A 234 -6.77 14.60 -9.92
N PHE A 235 -5.85 13.96 -9.21
CA PHE A 235 -6.01 12.57 -8.77
C PHE A 235 -7.25 12.37 -7.88
N LEU A 236 -7.50 13.29 -6.95
CA LEU A 236 -8.67 13.25 -6.07
C LEU A 236 -9.99 13.41 -6.84
N ARG A 237 -10.06 14.36 -7.77
CA ARG A 237 -11.26 14.59 -8.61
C ARG A 237 -11.59 13.41 -9.51
N GLU A 238 -10.57 12.71 -10.01
CA GLU A 238 -10.75 11.53 -10.86
C GLU A 238 -10.95 10.23 -10.03
N GLY A 239 -10.96 10.34 -8.68
CA GLY A 239 -11.13 9.19 -7.80
C GLY A 239 -9.97 8.18 -7.86
N LEU A 240 -8.75 8.67 -8.13
CA LEU A 240 -7.56 7.84 -8.32
C LEU A 240 -6.67 7.76 -7.07
N VAL A 241 -7.05 8.41 -5.97
CA VAL A 241 -6.39 8.28 -4.66
C VAL A 241 -7.16 7.28 -3.82
N ASP A 242 -6.45 6.32 -3.22
CA ASP A 242 -7.02 5.30 -2.34
C ASP A 242 -6.83 5.67 -0.87
N LYS A 243 -5.63 6.17 -0.50
CA LYS A 243 -5.23 6.45 0.88
C LYS A 243 -4.62 7.84 1.01
N LEU A 244 -4.90 8.50 2.12
CA LEU A 244 -4.30 9.78 2.49
C LEU A 244 -3.37 9.60 3.68
N LEU A 245 -2.17 10.17 3.58
CA LEU A 245 -1.21 10.37 4.66
C LEU A 245 -0.97 11.87 4.81
N LEU A 246 -1.48 12.48 5.86
CA LEU A 246 -1.36 13.91 6.10
C LEU A 246 -0.50 14.17 7.34
N PHE A 247 0.71 14.64 7.14
CA PHE A 247 1.58 15.10 8.22
C PHE A 247 1.23 16.55 8.57
N VAL A 248 0.82 16.80 9.80
CA VAL A 248 0.37 18.09 10.29
C VAL A 248 1.37 18.63 11.30
N ALA A 249 2.09 19.69 10.93
CA ALA A 249 2.99 20.38 11.84
C ALA A 249 2.22 21.31 12.80
N PRO A 250 2.67 21.48 14.06
CA PRO A 250 2.04 22.36 15.05
C PRO A 250 2.36 23.85 14.80
N THR A 251 2.19 24.29 13.56
CA THR A 251 2.54 25.62 13.07
C THR A 251 1.36 26.24 12.34
N LEU A 252 1.14 27.54 12.51
CA LEU A 252 0.20 28.34 11.73
C LEU A 252 1.01 29.22 10.77
N ALA A 253 0.87 29.03 9.47
CA ALA A 253 1.56 29.83 8.46
C ALA A 253 0.81 31.12 8.12
N GLY A 254 -0.50 31.16 8.33
CA GLY A 254 -1.36 32.32 8.07
C GLY A 254 -1.58 32.64 6.60
N SER A 255 -0.64 32.29 5.72
CA SER A 255 -0.70 32.50 4.27
C SER A 255 -0.05 31.34 3.53
N GLY A 256 -0.09 31.38 2.18
CA GLY A 256 0.50 30.34 1.35
C GLY A 256 -0.52 29.39 0.75
N ARG A 257 -0.02 28.45 -0.03
CA ARG A 257 -0.81 27.52 -0.82
C ARG A 257 -1.42 26.42 0.07
N ARG A 258 -2.66 26.05 -0.21
CA ARG A 258 -3.33 24.91 0.46
C ARG A 258 -2.81 23.59 -0.11
N TRP A 259 -2.99 22.49 0.61
CA TRP A 259 -2.57 21.15 0.18
C TRP A 259 -3.49 20.50 -0.85
N VAL A 260 -4.71 21.01 -1.00
CA VAL A 260 -5.66 20.67 -2.07
C VAL A 260 -6.26 21.95 -2.66
N ASP A 261 -6.50 21.94 -3.96
CA ASP A 261 -7.32 22.92 -4.67
C ASP A 261 -8.81 22.52 -4.57
N GLU A 262 -9.72 23.22 -5.23
CA GLU A 262 -11.15 22.88 -5.29
C GLU A 262 -11.36 21.46 -5.84
N LEU A 263 -12.13 20.64 -5.13
CA LEU A 263 -12.44 19.26 -5.52
C LEU A 263 -13.79 19.12 -6.22
N GLY A 264 -14.66 20.13 -6.11
CA GLY A 264 -16.03 20.13 -6.66
C GLY A 264 -17.03 19.37 -5.77
N ALA A 265 -16.58 18.44 -4.93
CA ALA A 265 -17.39 17.71 -3.96
C ALA A 265 -16.58 17.41 -2.69
N SER A 266 -17.28 17.19 -1.57
CA SER A 266 -16.63 16.74 -0.34
C SER A 266 -16.25 15.27 -0.44
N LEU A 267 -15.10 14.92 0.14
CA LEU A 267 -14.62 13.55 0.30
C LEU A 267 -14.60 13.20 1.79
N THR A 268 -15.16 12.06 2.16
CA THR A 268 -15.12 11.54 3.53
C THR A 268 -14.12 10.39 3.60
N LEU A 269 -13.26 10.41 4.61
CA LEU A 269 -12.29 9.35 4.83
C LEU A 269 -12.87 8.27 5.74
N ALA A 270 -12.63 7.02 5.41
CA ALA A 270 -12.90 5.88 6.25
C ALA A 270 -11.64 5.53 7.07
N GLY A 271 -11.85 4.89 8.23
CA GLY A 271 -10.75 4.34 9.04
C GLY A 271 -9.71 5.38 9.43
N LEU A 272 -10.14 6.59 9.82
CA LEU A 272 -9.23 7.67 10.21
C LEU A 272 -8.46 7.29 11.48
N GLU A 273 -7.15 7.30 11.38
CA GLU A 273 -6.21 7.06 12.47
C GLU A 273 -5.30 8.28 12.63
N ALA A 274 -4.83 8.52 13.86
CA ALA A 274 -3.90 9.59 14.17
C ALA A 274 -2.76 9.06 15.03
N GLU A 275 -1.53 9.33 14.63
CA GLU A 275 -0.34 9.00 15.42
C GLU A 275 0.59 10.20 15.55
N ARG A 276 1.37 10.24 16.62
CA ARG A 276 2.38 11.28 16.83
C ARG A 276 3.70 10.84 16.19
N VAL A 277 4.29 11.73 15.39
CA VAL A 277 5.58 11.51 14.72
C VAL A 277 6.49 12.69 15.06
N GLY A 278 7.32 12.54 16.09
CA GLY A 278 8.03 13.66 16.70
C GLY A 278 7.06 14.69 17.27
N ASP A 279 7.17 15.92 16.82
CA ASP A 279 6.25 17.02 17.20
C ASP A 279 5.02 17.12 16.28
N ASP A 280 5.04 16.44 15.13
CA ASP A 280 3.95 16.44 14.16
C ASP A 280 2.88 15.39 14.49
N LEU A 281 1.72 15.50 13.83
CA LEU A 281 0.69 14.44 13.77
C LEU A 281 0.65 13.86 12.37
N LEU A 282 0.63 12.54 12.26
CA LEU A 282 0.28 11.84 11.02
C LEU A 282 -1.17 11.38 11.10
N LEU A 283 -1.98 11.88 10.17
CA LEU A 283 -3.36 11.42 9.95
C LEU A 283 -3.36 10.45 8.77
N THR A 284 -3.87 9.25 8.99
CA THR A 284 -4.04 8.22 7.97
C THR A 284 -5.53 7.96 7.76
N GLY A 285 -5.99 7.95 6.52
CA GLY A 285 -7.38 7.64 6.21
C GLY A 285 -7.54 7.11 4.78
N TYR A 286 -8.61 6.37 4.54
CA TYR A 286 -8.90 5.77 3.25
C TYR A 286 -10.01 6.54 2.53
N ILE A 287 -9.78 6.89 1.27
CA ILE A 287 -10.82 7.38 0.37
C ILE A 287 -11.58 6.17 -0.20
N ARG A 288 -10.83 5.07 -0.43
CA ARG A 288 -11.36 3.78 -0.85
C ARG A 288 -10.67 2.68 -0.06
N GLU A 289 -11.43 1.96 0.75
CA GLU A 289 -10.93 0.77 1.46
C GLU A 289 -10.58 -0.34 0.45
N PRO A 290 -9.45 -1.06 0.64
CA PRO A 290 -8.98 -2.13 -0.26
C PRO A 290 -9.78 -3.43 -0.14
#